data_d003a0cce7317231b9356aa5eed05dc5
#
_entry.id   d003a0cce7317231b9356aa5eed05dc5
#
_cell.length_a   1.000
_cell.length_b   1.000
_cell.length_c   1.000
_cell.angle_alpha   90.00
_cell.angle_beta   90.00
_cell.angle_gamma   90.00
#
_symmetry.space_group_name_H-M   'P 1'
#
loop_
_entity.id
_entity.type
_entity.pdbx_description
1 polymer ?
#
loop_
_entity_poly.entity_id
_entity_poly.type
_entity_poly.pdbx_seq_one_letter_code
_entity_poly.pdbx_strand_id
1 'polypeptide(L)' 'IPPVDFHNTTSYSQAEELSVNGLTVFVIEQGDVCSIAYQDNLTQYIVYLDTDFSDAVEIAKTI' A
#
# COMPACT_ATOMS: atom_id res chain seq x y z
N ILE A 1 -1.88 -9.61 -15.24
CA ILE A 1 -2.91 -9.80 -14.24
C ILE A 1 -2.60 -8.95 -13.02
N PRO A 2 -3.54 -8.22 -12.53
CA PRO A 2 -3.29 -7.48 -11.31
C PRO A 2 -3.18 -8.48 -10.18
N PRO A 3 -2.12 -8.43 -9.45
CA PRO A 3 -1.87 -9.39 -8.39
C PRO A 3 -2.79 -9.19 -7.20
N VAL A 4 -3.21 -7.95 -7.01
CA VAL A 4 -4.09 -7.61 -5.91
C VAL A 4 -5.19 -6.73 -6.46
N ASP A 5 -6.40 -7.05 -6.12
CA ASP A 5 -7.54 -6.26 -6.52
C ASP A 5 -7.87 -5.29 -5.38
N PHE A 6 -7.22 -4.14 -5.40
CA PHE A 6 -7.42 -3.14 -4.37
C PHE A 6 -8.80 -2.51 -4.42
N HIS A 7 -9.50 -2.67 -5.52
CA HIS A 7 -10.79 -2.02 -5.71
C HIS A 7 -11.95 -2.90 -5.30
N ASN A 8 -11.70 -4.17 -5.08
CA ASN A 8 -12.75 -5.14 -4.87
C ASN A 8 -12.68 -5.79 -3.50
N THR A 9 -12.13 -5.11 -2.54
CA THR A 9 -12.07 -5.66 -1.20
C THR A 9 -12.94 -4.84 -0.26
N THR A 10 -13.58 -5.53 0.65
CA THR A 10 -14.43 -4.89 1.64
C THR A 10 -13.85 -4.99 3.03
N SER A 11 -12.66 -5.54 3.17
CA SER A 11 -12.08 -5.77 4.48
C SER A 11 -11.09 -4.69 4.90
N TYR A 12 -10.85 -3.70 4.06
CA TYR A 12 -9.93 -2.62 4.39
C TYR A 12 -10.61 -1.59 5.27
N SER A 13 -9.92 -1.19 6.33
CA SER A 13 -10.38 -0.08 7.16
C SER A 13 -10.10 1.25 6.48
N GLN A 14 -8.94 1.38 5.89
CA GLN A 14 -8.52 2.57 5.16
C GLN A 14 -7.61 2.15 4.02
N ALA A 15 -7.61 2.97 2.97
CA ALA A 15 -6.70 2.77 1.85
C ALA A 15 -6.43 4.10 1.19
N GLU A 16 -5.19 4.32 0.76
CA GLU A 16 -4.80 5.55 0.11
C GLU A 16 -3.84 5.25 -1.02
N GLU A 17 -4.01 5.97 -2.10
CA GLU A 17 -3.14 5.85 -3.27
C GLU A 17 -2.21 7.06 -3.32
N LEU A 18 -0.92 6.80 -3.46
CA LEU A 18 0.09 7.84 -3.54
C LEU A 18 0.88 7.69 -4.82
N SER A 19 1.43 8.81 -5.28
CA SER A 19 2.37 8.79 -6.39
C SER A 19 3.74 9.21 -5.84
N VAL A 20 4.70 8.29 -5.86
CA VAL A 20 6.02 8.52 -5.27
C VAL A 20 7.07 8.16 -6.31
N ASN A 21 7.87 9.13 -6.71
CA ASN A 21 8.95 8.92 -7.70
C ASN A 21 8.45 8.26 -8.97
N GLY A 22 7.24 8.61 -9.40
CA GLY A 22 6.67 8.04 -10.62
C GLY A 22 6.02 6.69 -10.43
N LEU A 23 6.01 6.16 -9.21
CA LEU A 23 5.38 4.90 -8.90
C LEU A 23 4.04 5.13 -8.23
N THR A 24 3.08 4.25 -8.51
CA THR A 24 1.81 4.26 -7.81
C THR A 24 1.94 3.36 -6.59
N VAL A 25 1.73 3.93 -5.43
CA VAL A 25 1.91 3.24 -4.16
C VAL A 25 0.58 3.21 -3.44
N PHE A 26 0.15 2.04 -3.01
CA PHE A 26 -1.08 1.89 -2.23
C PHE A 26 -0.73 1.60 -0.79
N VAL A 27 -1.34 2.36 0.12
CA VAL A 27 -1.19 2.13 1.55
C VAL A 27 -2.55 1.66 2.06
N ILE A 28 -2.57 0.50 2.68
CA ILE A 28 -3.81 -0.16 3.05
C ILE A 28 -3.75 -0.54 4.53
N GLU A 29 -4.82 -0.23 5.25
CA GLU A 29 -4.96 -0.68 6.63
C GLU A 29 -6.02 -1.77 6.69
N GLN A 30 -5.63 -2.93 7.19
CA GLN A 30 -6.51 -4.07 7.31
C GLN A 30 -6.38 -4.64 8.71
N GLY A 31 -7.38 -4.40 9.55
CA GLY A 31 -7.30 -4.79 10.94
C GLY A 31 -6.16 -4.06 11.65
N ASP A 32 -5.26 -4.81 12.23
CA ASP A 32 -4.12 -4.24 12.96
C ASP A 32 -2.86 -4.14 12.12
N VAL A 33 -2.97 -4.44 10.83
CA VAL A 33 -1.81 -4.50 9.96
C VAL A 33 -1.97 -3.48 8.83
N CYS A 34 -0.92 -2.71 8.60
CA CYS A 34 -0.85 -1.85 7.44
C CYS A 34 0.07 -2.49 6.40
N SER A 35 -0.25 -2.31 5.14
CA SER A 35 0.61 -2.79 4.08
C SER A 35 0.80 -1.71 3.03
N ILE A 36 1.96 -1.74 2.41
CA ILE A 36 2.31 -0.84 1.32
C ILE A 36 2.56 -1.71 0.10
N ALA A 37 1.83 -1.45 -0.96
CA ALA A 37 1.98 -2.24 -2.19
C ALA A 37 2.31 -1.31 -3.33
N TYR A 38 3.31 -1.67 -4.10
CA TYR A 38 3.68 -0.89 -5.28
C TYR A 38 4.35 -1.79 -6.30
N GLN A 39 4.44 -1.30 -7.51
CA GLN A 39 5.08 -2.02 -8.60
C GLN A 39 6.16 -1.15 -9.18
N ASP A 40 7.37 -1.70 -9.29
CA ASP A 40 8.50 -1.04 -9.90
C ASP A 40 8.94 -1.88 -11.09
N ASN A 41 8.79 -1.36 -12.28
CA ASN A 41 9.05 -2.05 -13.52
C ASN A 41 8.08 -3.24 -13.62
N LEU A 42 8.57 -4.46 -13.63
CA LEU A 42 7.74 -5.64 -13.66
C LEU A 42 7.70 -6.37 -12.32
N THR A 43 8.30 -5.78 -11.31
CA THR A 43 8.39 -6.39 -9.99
C THR A 43 7.40 -5.74 -9.04
N GLN A 44 6.66 -6.56 -8.34
CA GLN A 44 5.69 -6.09 -7.36
C GLN A 44 6.22 -6.28 -5.96
N TYR A 45 6.00 -5.29 -5.12
CA TYR A 45 6.49 -5.30 -3.75
C TYR A 45 5.32 -5.08 -2.81
N ILE A 46 5.27 -5.87 -1.76
CA ILE A 46 4.29 -5.69 -0.70
C ILE A 46 5.06 -5.71 0.61
N VAL A 47 4.91 -4.64 1.38
CA VAL A 47 5.58 -4.49 2.66
C VAL A 47 4.52 -4.44 3.75
N TYR A 48 4.65 -5.29 4.74
CA TYR A 48 3.74 -5.32 5.87
C TYR A 48 4.36 -4.58 7.03
N LEU A 49 3.58 -3.71 7.66
CA LEU A 49 4.05 -2.86 8.73
C LEU A 49 3.16 -3.02 9.95
N ASP A 50 3.79 -3.04 11.11
CA ASP A 50 3.09 -3.08 12.38
C ASP A 50 3.08 -1.67 12.97
N THR A 51 2.35 -0.77 12.31
CA THR A 51 2.34 0.63 12.68
C THR A 51 1.01 1.25 12.29
N ASP A 52 0.79 2.51 12.67
CA ASP A 52 -0.42 3.23 12.33
C ASP A 52 -0.48 3.55 10.85
N PHE A 53 -1.69 3.74 10.36
CA PHE A 53 -1.89 4.08 8.95
C PHE A 53 -1.14 5.37 8.58
N SER A 54 -1.17 6.34 9.47
CA SER A 54 -0.47 7.60 9.30
C SER A 54 1.02 7.39 9.09
N ASP A 55 1.63 6.55 9.93
CA ASP A 55 3.05 6.22 9.83
C ASP A 55 3.34 5.44 8.56
N ALA A 56 2.44 4.55 8.19
CA ALA A 56 2.59 3.77 6.97
C ALA A 56 2.60 4.69 5.74
N VAL A 57 1.76 5.70 5.72
CA VAL A 57 1.73 6.68 4.64
C VAL A 57 3.06 7.43 4.56
N GLU A 58 3.59 7.83 5.72
CA GLU A 58 4.88 8.54 5.75
C GLU A 58 6.01 7.65 5.25
N ILE A 59 6.01 6.39 5.62
CA ILE A 59 7.00 5.44 5.15
C ILE A 59 6.86 5.24 3.64
N ALA A 60 5.64 5.17 3.15
CA ALA A 60 5.40 4.99 1.72
C ALA A 60 5.99 6.15 0.90
N LYS A 61 6.00 7.33 1.46
CA LYS A 61 6.55 8.50 0.77
C LYS A 61 8.06 8.42 0.58
N THR A 62 8.72 7.50 1.24
CA THR A 62 10.17 7.34 1.14
C THR A 62 10.59 6.30 0.11
N ILE A 63 9.65 5.68 -0.55
CA ILE A 63 9.94 4.63 -1.54
C ILE A 63 10.65 5.14 -2.80
#